data_e046a202bec9699a1cb9381cccd91f20
#
_entry.id   e046a202bec9699a1cb9381cccd91f20
#
_cell.length_a   1.000
_cell.length_b   1.000
_cell.length_c   1.000
_cell.angle_alpha   90.00
_cell.angle_beta   90.00
_cell.angle_gamma   90.00
#
_symmetry.space_group_name_H-M   'P 1'
#
loop_
_entity.id
_entity.type
_entity.pdbx_description
1 polymer ?
#
loop_
_entity_poly.entity_id
_entity_poly.type
_entity_poly.pdbx_seq_one_letter_code
_entity_poly.pdbx_strand_id
1 'polypeptide(L)'
;MMKTFSIGGIHPSDSKISKDCKIEVLPVPSKVFISVAQHLGAPATPVVKAGDQVKVGQVIAEPAGFISAYVHSSVSGTVKSVGPRKDLAGNNMTHIEIDVEGDEWAEGIDTSDVLVTEIPSDNAAILEKIKMNGVVGLGGATFPAHVKLCPPPGKKAECLILNGAECEPYLTSDNRIMIERSKEIVIGAAIMKQVLGGCPAVIGIEENKPEAIAAMSAAVAELQKSAKGYEGISVMTLKKKYPQGGEKQLIDAVMGRQVKSMGLPIDVGAVVQNVATSLAVYEAVQKNMPLITNVLTVTGDCLPMDRQHNYKFRIGMPLSYVAEVAGGVPEEAAKIVSGGPMMGKAIANLDATTVKGSSSLLYLTAEQTVRGVESACIRCGKCAEACPMGLEPFLLNKYARNNMMDELEENAVQDCIECGCCLYSCPANIPLLDIIRLAKGDVIRIIRSRGQK
;
A
#
# COMPACT_ATOMS: atom_id res chain seq x y z
N MET A 1 0.70 -16.78 -23.70
CA MET A 1 0.53 -15.31 -23.79
C MET A 1 0.49 -14.79 -22.36
N MET A 2 1.29 -13.76 -22.02
CA MET A 2 1.26 -13.14 -20.68
C MET A 2 -0.11 -12.55 -20.39
N LYS A 3 -0.59 -12.69 -19.16
CA LYS A 3 -1.91 -12.21 -18.75
C LYS A 3 -1.90 -10.72 -18.38
N THR A 4 -3.04 -10.08 -18.55
CA THR A 4 -3.33 -8.72 -18.10
C THR A 4 -4.84 -8.54 -17.99
N PHE A 5 -5.29 -7.48 -17.34
CA PHE A 5 -6.71 -7.12 -17.28
C PHE A 5 -7.24 -6.66 -18.65
N SER A 6 -8.54 -6.86 -18.86
CA SER A 6 -9.19 -6.75 -20.17
C SER A 6 -9.58 -5.32 -20.57
N ILE A 7 -10.00 -4.47 -19.63
CA ILE A 7 -10.61 -3.14 -19.90
C ILE A 7 -9.64 -2.01 -19.58
N GLY A 8 -9.50 -1.04 -20.50
CA GLY A 8 -8.78 0.21 -20.29
C GLY A 8 -7.29 0.02 -19.98
N GLY A 9 -6.74 0.93 -19.20
CA GLY A 9 -5.34 1.00 -18.83
C GLY A 9 -4.49 1.81 -19.78
N ILE A 10 -3.28 2.14 -19.35
CA ILE A 10 -2.30 2.96 -20.08
C ILE A 10 -0.90 2.35 -19.95
N HIS A 11 0.06 2.87 -20.73
CA HIS A 11 1.46 2.43 -20.73
C HIS A 11 2.39 3.62 -20.45
N PRO A 12 2.45 4.14 -19.19
CA PRO A 12 3.41 5.19 -18.87
C PRO A 12 4.85 4.64 -18.90
N SER A 13 5.83 5.56 -18.96
CA SER A 13 7.22 5.20 -18.67
C SER A 13 7.28 4.63 -17.25
N ASP A 14 7.99 3.54 -17.04
CA ASP A 14 8.09 2.91 -15.74
C ASP A 14 9.10 3.59 -14.80
N SER A 15 10.10 4.29 -15.37
CA SER A 15 11.08 5.12 -14.62
C SER A 15 11.61 4.44 -13.34
N LYS A 16 11.89 3.13 -13.39
CA LYS A 16 12.35 2.33 -12.24
C LYS A 16 13.83 2.59 -11.93
N ILE A 17 14.17 3.86 -11.65
CA ILE A 17 15.56 4.34 -11.52
C ILE A 17 16.29 3.61 -10.39
N SER A 18 15.64 3.43 -9.24
CA SER A 18 16.19 2.82 -8.02
C SER A 18 16.04 1.29 -7.97
N LYS A 19 15.69 0.61 -9.07
CA LYS A 19 15.41 -0.84 -9.08
C LYS A 19 16.59 -1.70 -8.61
N ASP A 20 17.82 -1.25 -8.87
CA ASP A 20 19.05 -1.96 -8.53
C ASP A 20 19.63 -1.53 -7.16
N CYS A 21 19.06 -0.49 -6.53
CA CYS A 21 19.46 -0.02 -5.21
C CYS A 21 18.94 -0.98 -4.13
N LYS A 22 19.85 -1.65 -3.42
CA LYS A 22 19.52 -2.55 -2.32
C LYS A 22 18.79 -1.80 -1.20
N ILE A 23 18.07 -2.56 -0.37
CA ILE A 23 17.42 -2.00 0.80
C ILE A 23 18.48 -1.62 1.84
N GLU A 24 18.51 -0.36 2.22
CA GLU A 24 19.35 0.18 3.29
C GLU A 24 18.51 0.50 4.52
N VAL A 25 19.06 0.34 5.71
CA VAL A 25 18.34 0.65 6.95
C VAL A 25 18.60 2.10 7.31
N LEU A 26 17.52 2.89 7.43
CA LEU A 26 17.62 4.25 7.93
C LEU A 26 18.05 4.25 9.41
N PRO A 27 19.02 5.08 9.82
CA PRO A 27 19.32 5.28 11.23
C PRO A 27 18.08 5.82 11.96
N VAL A 28 17.98 5.49 13.25
CA VAL A 28 16.84 5.93 14.06
C VAL A 28 17.07 7.39 14.49
N PRO A 29 16.10 8.32 14.27
CA PRO A 29 16.22 9.70 14.72
C PRO A 29 16.12 9.81 16.25
N SER A 30 16.51 10.94 16.82
CA SER A 30 16.36 11.22 18.25
C SER A 30 14.90 11.31 18.72
N LYS A 31 13.96 11.47 17.77
CA LYS A 31 12.51 11.57 18.03
C LYS A 31 11.71 10.89 16.94
N VAL A 32 10.61 10.25 17.34
CA VAL A 32 9.58 9.75 16.43
C VAL A 32 8.21 10.26 16.83
N PHE A 33 7.29 10.33 15.86
CA PHE A 33 5.90 10.75 16.09
C PHE A 33 4.98 9.71 15.44
N ILE A 34 4.47 8.79 16.23
CA ILE A 34 3.71 7.66 15.74
C ILE A 34 2.23 8.03 15.69
N SER A 35 1.66 8.11 14.48
CA SER A 35 0.23 8.37 14.30
C SER A 35 -0.60 7.21 14.81
N VAL A 36 -1.73 7.48 15.45
CA VAL A 36 -2.72 6.45 15.80
C VAL A 36 -3.67 6.13 14.65
N ALA A 37 -3.65 6.93 13.56
CA ALA A 37 -4.43 6.74 12.34
C ALA A 37 -3.53 6.16 11.23
N GLN A 38 -3.19 4.88 11.31
CA GLN A 38 -2.30 4.20 10.38
C GLN A 38 -2.98 3.13 9.52
N HIS A 39 -4.32 3.12 9.53
CA HIS A 39 -5.12 2.11 8.83
C HIS A 39 -6.48 2.68 8.45
N LEU A 40 -7.15 2.03 7.50
CA LEU A 40 -8.54 2.32 7.19
C LEU A 40 -9.43 1.93 8.38
N GLY A 41 -10.47 2.72 8.63
CA GLY A 41 -11.42 2.53 9.73
C GLY A 41 -11.19 3.49 10.88
N ALA A 42 -11.64 3.12 12.09
CA ALA A 42 -11.51 3.97 13.26
C ALA A 42 -10.04 4.09 13.71
N PRO A 43 -9.49 5.30 13.94
CA PRO A 43 -8.16 5.46 14.53
C PRO A 43 -8.03 4.69 15.84
N ALA A 44 -6.85 4.14 16.12
CA ALA A 44 -6.58 3.44 17.39
C ALA A 44 -6.61 4.41 18.58
N THR A 45 -6.94 3.90 19.75
CA THR A 45 -6.98 4.67 21.00
C THR A 45 -5.63 4.54 21.72
N PRO A 46 -4.92 5.64 22.03
CA PRO A 46 -3.68 5.59 22.81
C PRO A 46 -3.89 4.93 24.18
N VAL A 47 -2.95 4.07 24.57
CA VAL A 47 -2.91 3.42 25.92
C VAL A 47 -1.70 3.87 26.74
N VAL A 48 -0.92 4.81 26.22
CA VAL A 48 0.24 5.42 26.87
C VAL A 48 0.03 6.92 27.06
N LYS A 49 0.78 7.51 28.00
CA LYS A 49 0.74 8.93 28.35
C LYS A 49 2.15 9.50 28.50
N ALA A 50 2.27 10.81 28.54
CA ALA A 50 3.54 11.49 28.79
C ALA A 50 4.23 10.98 30.05
N GLY A 51 5.52 10.68 29.96
CA GLY A 51 6.36 10.12 31.02
C GLY A 51 6.45 8.59 31.00
N ASP A 52 5.62 7.87 30.26
CA ASP A 52 5.71 6.41 30.17
C ASP A 52 6.96 5.99 29.39
N GLN A 53 7.65 4.96 29.88
CA GLN A 53 8.74 4.30 29.16
C GLN A 53 8.16 3.24 28.22
N VAL A 54 8.64 3.19 26.99
CA VAL A 54 8.21 2.22 25.98
C VAL A 54 9.40 1.49 25.36
N LYS A 55 9.16 0.24 24.96
CA LYS A 55 10.13 -0.61 24.26
C LYS A 55 9.75 -0.77 22.79
N VAL A 56 10.71 -1.13 21.94
CA VAL A 56 10.46 -1.48 20.55
C VAL A 56 9.47 -2.63 20.46
N GLY A 57 8.39 -2.47 19.73
CA GLY A 57 7.35 -3.49 19.57
C GLY A 57 6.27 -3.49 20.66
N GLN A 58 6.37 -2.65 21.68
CA GLN A 58 5.32 -2.51 22.69
C GLN A 58 4.06 -1.88 22.10
N VAL A 59 2.87 -2.38 22.48
CA VAL A 59 1.58 -1.77 22.12
C VAL A 59 1.48 -0.38 22.77
N ILE A 60 1.18 0.64 21.96
CA ILE A 60 1.00 2.04 22.40
C ILE A 60 -0.38 2.59 22.04
N ALA A 61 -1.12 1.93 21.15
CA ALA A 61 -2.54 2.22 20.93
C ALA A 61 -3.30 0.95 20.50
N GLU A 62 -4.55 0.83 20.96
CA GLU A 62 -5.42 -0.32 20.75
C GLU A 62 -6.53 -0.03 19.72
N PRO A 63 -7.04 -1.06 19.01
CA PRO A 63 -8.14 -0.90 18.07
C PRO A 63 -9.38 -0.30 18.72
N ALA A 64 -9.97 0.72 18.08
CA ALA A 64 -11.20 1.38 18.54
C ALA A 64 -12.49 0.83 17.90
N GLY A 65 -12.41 -0.22 17.07
CA GLY A 65 -13.57 -0.81 16.39
C GLY A 65 -13.24 -2.06 15.59
N PHE A 66 -14.22 -2.62 14.89
CA PHE A 66 -14.04 -3.83 14.09
C PHE A 66 -13.01 -3.65 12.97
N ILE A 67 -13.08 -2.52 12.24
CA ILE A 67 -12.06 -2.13 11.27
C ILE A 67 -11.13 -1.16 11.97
N SER A 68 -10.10 -1.69 12.60
CA SER A 68 -9.04 -0.97 13.29
C SER A 68 -7.86 -1.92 13.52
N ALA A 69 -6.68 -1.41 13.89
CA ALA A 69 -5.49 -2.22 14.12
C ALA A 69 -4.66 -1.67 15.28
N TYR A 70 -3.94 -2.56 15.97
CA TYR A 70 -2.97 -2.18 16.99
C TYR A 70 -1.85 -1.29 16.40
N VAL A 71 -1.39 -0.36 17.20
CA VAL A 71 -0.22 0.48 16.92
C VAL A 71 0.84 0.21 17.97
N HIS A 72 2.05 -0.01 17.51
CA HIS A 72 3.20 -0.36 18.37
C HIS A 72 4.25 0.73 18.31
N SER A 73 5.02 0.84 19.38
CA SER A 73 6.20 1.68 19.35
C SER A 73 7.25 1.08 18.40
N SER A 74 7.74 1.90 17.49
CA SER A 74 8.82 1.53 16.59
C SER A 74 10.21 1.72 17.20
N VAL A 75 10.29 2.32 18.39
CA VAL A 75 11.52 2.68 19.11
C VAL A 75 11.37 2.39 20.60
N SER A 76 12.48 2.36 21.34
CA SER A 76 12.50 2.46 22.82
C SER A 76 12.73 3.92 23.23
N GLY A 77 12.22 4.30 24.39
CA GLY A 77 12.40 5.64 24.93
C GLY A 77 11.23 6.13 25.79
N THR A 78 11.18 7.44 26.00
CA THR A 78 10.19 8.10 26.85
C THR A 78 9.10 8.76 26.01
N VAL A 79 7.83 8.47 26.27
CA VAL A 79 6.70 9.19 25.68
C VAL A 79 6.73 10.65 26.15
N LYS A 80 6.95 11.57 25.20
CA LYS A 80 7.01 13.00 25.48
C LYS A 80 5.64 13.62 25.57
N SER A 81 4.79 13.28 24.60
CA SER A 81 3.43 13.83 24.50
C SER A 81 2.51 12.91 23.70
N VAL A 82 1.19 13.05 23.92
CA VAL A 82 0.14 12.48 23.07
C VAL A 82 -0.76 13.65 22.66
N GLY A 83 -0.78 13.99 21.38
CA GLY A 83 -1.49 15.19 20.92
C GLY A 83 -1.59 15.33 19.40
N PRO A 84 -2.22 16.43 18.92
CA PRO A 84 -2.43 16.66 17.50
C PRO A 84 -1.14 17.03 16.78
N ARG A 85 -0.92 16.44 15.61
CA ARG A 85 0.13 16.79 14.65
C ARG A 85 -0.44 16.72 13.24
N LYS A 86 0.09 17.49 12.32
CA LYS A 86 -0.31 17.48 10.91
C LYS A 86 0.09 16.19 10.23
N ASP A 87 -0.88 15.57 9.52
CA ASP A 87 -0.63 14.47 8.59
C ASP A 87 -0.14 14.99 7.21
N LEU A 88 0.07 14.07 6.26
CA LEU A 88 0.46 14.41 4.87
C LEU A 88 -0.51 15.36 4.16
N ALA A 89 -1.79 15.33 4.52
CA ALA A 89 -2.84 16.16 3.93
C ALA A 89 -3.04 17.49 4.69
N GLY A 90 -2.29 17.69 5.80
CA GLY A 90 -2.40 18.88 6.65
C GLY A 90 -3.50 18.81 7.70
N ASN A 91 -4.17 17.67 7.87
CA ASN A 91 -5.17 17.46 8.92
C ASN A 91 -4.50 17.22 10.29
N ASN A 92 -5.17 17.65 11.35
CA ASN A 92 -4.72 17.33 12.71
C ASN A 92 -5.10 15.90 13.06
N MET A 93 -4.08 15.06 13.31
CA MET A 93 -4.25 13.66 13.75
C MET A 93 -3.51 13.45 15.07
N THR A 94 -4.04 12.59 15.94
CA THR A 94 -3.35 12.26 17.19
C THR A 94 -2.08 11.47 16.90
N HIS A 95 -0.96 11.95 17.47
CA HIS A 95 0.34 11.29 17.43
C HIS A 95 0.88 11.09 18.84
N ILE A 96 1.67 10.05 18.98
CA ILE A 96 2.45 9.75 20.20
C ILE A 96 3.89 10.15 19.86
N GLU A 97 4.39 11.20 20.54
CA GLU A 97 5.77 11.67 20.43
C GLU A 97 6.63 10.90 21.42
N ILE A 98 7.75 10.34 20.95
CA ILE A 98 8.69 9.55 21.78
C ILE A 98 10.08 10.14 21.58
N ASP A 99 10.72 10.54 22.69
CA ASP A 99 12.15 10.81 22.76
C ASP A 99 12.87 9.46 22.78
N VAL A 100 13.73 9.21 21.78
CA VAL A 100 14.34 7.89 21.53
C VAL A 100 15.51 7.67 22.47
N GLU A 101 15.53 6.52 23.16
CA GLU A 101 16.59 6.10 24.07
C GLU A 101 16.89 4.62 23.86
N GLY A 102 18.08 4.31 23.38
CA GLY A 102 18.53 2.92 23.11
C GLY A 102 17.78 2.24 21.97
N ASP A 103 17.74 0.91 21.99
CA ASP A 103 16.99 0.03 21.05
C ASP A 103 16.54 -1.24 21.80
N GLU A 104 15.86 -1.05 22.96
CA GLU A 104 15.40 -2.15 23.79
C GLU A 104 14.09 -2.73 23.25
N TRP A 105 14.09 -4.00 22.90
CA TRP A 105 12.93 -4.70 22.34
C TRP A 105 12.03 -5.27 23.46
N ALA A 106 10.73 -5.29 23.18
CA ALA A 106 9.77 -5.97 24.05
C ALA A 106 10.03 -7.49 24.07
N GLU A 107 9.69 -8.13 25.19
CA GLU A 107 9.88 -9.57 25.37
C GLU A 107 9.07 -10.39 24.37
N GLY A 108 9.62 -11.54 23.96
CA GLY A 108 8.95 -12.49 23.07
C GLY A 108 9.03 -12.14 21.58
N ILE A 109 9.70 -11.06 21.19
CA ILE A 109 9.97 -10.74 19.80
C ILE A 109 11.29 -11.40 19.36
N ASP A 110 11.23 -12.21 18.30
CA ASP A 110 12.43 -12.83 17.70
C ASP A 110 13.04 -11.90 16.65
N THR A 111 14.18 -11.31 16.96
CA THR A 111 14.96 -10.42 16.08
C THR A 111 16.05 -11.15 15.31
N SER A 112 16.17 -12.48 15.46
CA SER A 112 17.19 -13.28 14.76
C SER A 112 16.93 -13.39 13.25
N ASP A 113 17.99 -13.65 12.48
CA ASP A 113 17.88 -13.90 11.04
C ASP A 113 17.51 -15.36 10.69
N VAL A 114 17.16 -16.19 11.69
CA VAL A 114 16.80 -17.59 11.48
C VAL A 114 15.48 -17.67 10.71
N LEU A 115 15.49 -18.31 9.55
CA LEU A 115 14.28 -18.53 8.74
C LEU A 115 13.44 -19.66 9.33
N VAL A 116 12.21 -19.36 9.73
CA VAL A 116 11.25 -20.35 10.25
C VAL A 116 10.30 -20.77 9.13
N THR A 117 10.41 -22.01 8.68
CA THR A 117 9.67 -22.53 7.51
C THR A 117 8.45 -23.38 7.88
N GLU A 118 8.31 -23.82 9.13
CA GLU A 118 7.17 -24.60 9.57
C GLU A 118 5.91 -23.70 9.65
N ILE A 119 4.83 -24.13 8.98
CA ILE A 119 3.56 -23.39 9.01
C ILE A 119 2.75 -23.80 10.24
N PRO A 120 2.36 -22.89 11.13
CA PRO A 120 1.51 -23.23 12.27
C PRO A 120 0.16 -23.79 11.81
N SER A 121 -0.38 -24.77 12.52
CA SER A 121 -1.64 -25.44 12.15
C SER A 121 -2.89 -24.78 12.74
N ASP A 122 -2.75 -23.96 13.81
CA ASP A 122 -3.86 -23.29 14.47
C ASP A 122 -4.20 -21.95 13.78
N ASN A 123 -5.25 -21.97 12.98
CA ASN A 123 -5.71 -20.79 12.23
C ASN A 123 -6.17 -19.65 13.14
N ALA A 124 -6.74 -19.94 14.31
CA ALA A 124 -7.19 -18.91 15.24
C ALA A 124 -5.98 -18.21 15.88
N ALA A 125 -4.96 -18.96 16.27
CA ALA A 125 -3.70 -18.41 16.79
C ALA A 125 -2.96 -17.57 15.72
N ILE A 126 -2.96 -18.02 14.45
CA ILE A 126 -2.38 -17.25 13.35
C ILE A 126 -3.09 -15.90 13.20
N LEU A 127 -4.42 -15.90 13.13
CA LEU A 127 -5.21 -14.67 12.97
C LEU A 127 -5.02 -13.71 14.15
N GLU A 128 -4.98 -14.24 15.38
CA GLU A 128 -4.73 -13.42 16.57
C GLU A 128 -3.33 -12.81 16.53
N LYS A 129 -2.28 -13.53 16.14
CA LYS A 129 -0.94 -12.97 15.95
C LYS A 129 -0.90 -11.87 14.90
N ILE A 130 -1.55 -12.05 13.74
CA ILE A 130 -1.65 -11.03 12.70
C ILE A 130 -2.34 -9.76 13.24
N LYS A 131 -3.42 -9.93 14.00
CA LYS A 131 -4.18 -8.84 14.61
C LYS A 131 -3.36 -8.13 15.69
N MET A 132 -2.82 -8.88 16.67
CA MET A 132 -2.04 -8.34 17.78
C MET A 132 -0.78 -7.62 17.33
N ASN A 133 -0.13 -8.08 16.26
CA ASN A 133 1.04 -7.43 15.67
C ASN A 133 0.68 -6.29 14.70
N GLY A 134 -0.60 -5.90 14.66
CA GLY A 134 -1.07 -4.71 13.93
C GLY A 134 -0.83 -4.76 12.42
N VAL A 135 -0.85 -5.95 11.80
CA VAL A 135 -0.59 -6.09 10.36
C VAL A 135 -1.74 -5.51 9.54
N VAL A 136 -1.40 -4.63 8.61
CA VAL A 136 -2.32 -4.02 7.66
C VAL A 136 -1.83 -4.21 6.23
N GLY A 137 -2.70 -3.99 5.25
CA GLY A 137 -2.34 -4.03 3.84
C GLY A 137 -1.37 -2.91 3.47
N LEU A 138 -0.21 -3.23 2.91
CA LEU A 138 0.85 -2.28 2.57
C LEU A 138 0.80 -1.80 1.11
N GLY A 139 -0.10 -2.33 0.31
CA GLY A 139 -0.28 -1.97 -1.10
C GLY A 139 -1.29 -0.84 -1.38
N GLY A 140 -1.62 0.02 -0.39
CA GLY A 140 -2.53 1.14 -0.63
C GLY A 140 -3.35 1.56 0.58
N ALA A 141 -4.58 1.06 0.73
CA ALA A 141 -5.56 1.56 1.71
C ALA A 141 -5.28 1.19 3.17
N THR A 142 -4.23 0.45 3.48
CA THR A 142 -3.86 0.00 4.85
C THR A 142 -5.03 -0.68 5.61
N PHE A 143 -5.83 -1.49 4.91
CA PHE A 143 -6.91 -2.25 5.52
C PHE A 143 -6.36 -3.34 6.44
N PRO A 144 -6.93 -3.56 7.65
CA PRO A 144 -6.45 -4.57 8.59
C PRO A 144 -6.41 -5.98 7.97
N ALA A 145 -5.22 -6.62 7.98
CA ALA A 145 -5.00 -7.87 7.27
C ALA A 145 -5.81 -9.03 7.87
N HIS A 146 -5.96 -9.10 9.21
CA HIS A 146 -6.74 -10.13 9.88
C HIS A 146 -8.22 -10.12 9.47
N VAL A 147 -8.81 -8.93 9.22
CA VAL A 147 -10.20 -8.82 8.75
C VAL A 147 -10.32 -9.35 7.32
N LYS A 148 -9.37 -9.02 6.45
CA LYS A 148 -9.35 -9.46 5.05
C LYS A 148 -9.14 -10.98 4.91
N LEU A 149 -8.48 -11.60 5.89
CA LEU A 149 -8.25 -13.05 5.96
C LEU A 149 -9.39 -13.83 6.63
N CYS A 150 -10.45 -13.15 7.10
CA CYS A 150 -11.66 -13.73 7.63
C CYS A 150 -12.84 -13.50 6.68
N PRO A 151 -13.03 -14.32 5.63
CA PRO A 151 -14.18 -14.18 4.75
C PRO A 151 -15.50 -14.19 5.53
N PRO A 152 -16.49 -13.38 5.13
CA PRO A 152 -17.81 -13.37 5.75
C PRO A 152 -18.49 -14.75 5.66
N PRO A 153 -19.42 -15.10 6.58
CA PRO A 153 -20.16 -16.35 6.52
C PRO A 153 -20.79 -16.58 5.15
N GLY A 154 -20.63 -17.80 4.63
CA GLY A 154 -21.13 -18.20 3.29
C GLY A 154 -20.23 -17.80 2.11
N LYS A 155 -19.15 -17.06 2.34
CA LYS A 155 -18.12 -16.78 1.33
C LYS A 155 -16.89 -17.63 1.54
N LYS A 156 -16.26 -18.07 0.45
CA LYS A 156 -15.04 -18.88 0.47
C LYS A 156 -13.99 -18.29 -0.46
N ALA A 157 -12.75 -18.24 0.01
CA ALA A 157 -11.62 -17.91 -0.85
C ALA A 157 -11.32 -19.10 -1.78
N GLU A 158 -11.27 -18.83 -3.07
CA GLU A 158 -10.87 -19.78 -4.11
C GLU A 158 -9.44 -19.54 -4.59
N CYS A 159 -8.94 -18.31 -4.42
CA CYS A 159 -7.58 -17.93 -4.76
C CYS A 159 -7.09 -16.80 -3.86
N LEU A 160 -5.89 -16.98 -3.28
CA LEU A 160 -5.10 -15.92 -2.70
C LEU A 160 -4.22 -15.32 -3.81
N ILE A 161 -4.30 -14.01 -4.02
CA ILE A 161 -3.46 -13.32 -4.99
C ILE A 161 -2.51 -12.40 -4.24
N LEU A 162 -1.20 -12.61 -4.41
CA LEU A 162 -0.19 -11.67 -3.94
C LEU A 162 0.14 -10.67 -5.04
N ASN A 163 -0.07 -9.41 -4.74
CA ASN A 163 0.20 -8.30 -5.62
C ASN A 163 1.68 -7.89 -5.51
N GLY A 164 2.48 -8.33 -6.46
CA GLY A 164 3.86 -7.90 -6.71
C GLY A 164 4.00 -7.10 -8.01
N ALA A 165 2.87 -6.57 -8.54
CA ALA A 165 2.89 -5.82 -9.80
C ALA A 165 3.71 -4.53 -9.69
N GLU A 166 3.52 -3.74 -8.60
CA GLU A 166 4.19 -2.45 -8.39
C GLU A 166 4.17 -1.59 -9.66
N CYS A 167 2.94 -1.34 -10.17
CA CYS A 167 2.72 -0.71 -11.47
C CYS A 167 2.90 0.82 -11.48
N GLU A 168 2.97 1.47 -10.30
CA GLU A 168 3.28 2.90 -10.20
C GLU A 168 4.69 3.18 -10.74
N PRO A 169 4.86 4.17 -11.65
CA PRO A 169 6.20 4.60 -12.07
C PRO A 169 7.07 5.01 -10.87
N TYR A 170 8.37 4.91 -11.03
CA TYR A 170 9.42 5.22 -10.05
C TYR A 170 9.53 4.26 -8.84
N LEU A 171 8.45 3.73 -8.30
CA LEU A 171 8.47 2.90 -7.10
C LEU A 171 9.18 1.55 -7.36
N THR A 172 10.05 1.15 -6.40
CA THR A 172 10.86 -0.08 -6.49
C THR A 172 10.96 -0.84 -5.17
N SER A 173 10.26 -0.41 -4.13
CA SER A 173 10.27 -1.03 -2.81
C SER A 173 9.79 -2.49 -2.83
N ASP A 174 8.65 -2.78 -3.49
CA ASP A 174 8.13 -4.15 -3.60
C ASP A 174 9.06 -5.02 -4.45
N ASN A 175 9.64 -4.47 -5.53
CA ASN A 175 10.63 -5.17 -6.35
C ASN A 175 11.82 -5.61 -5.50
N ARG A 176 12.37 -4.71 -4.68
CA ARG A 176 13.52 -5.02 -3.82
C ARG A 176 13.19 -6.01 -2.71
N ILE A 177 12.02 -5.85 -2.07
CA ILE A 177 11.54 -6.80 -1.07
C ILE A 177 11.40 -8.21 -1.68
N MET A 178 10.84 -8.34 -2.88
CA MET A 178 10.71 -9.63 -3.57
C MET A 178 12.07 -10.28 -3.90
N ILE A 179 13.09 -9.48 -4.22
CA ILE A 179 14.44 -9.98 -4.49
C ILE A 179 15.14 -10.37 -3.20
N GLU A 180 15.11 -9.54 -2.17
CA GLU A 180 15.93 -9.68 -0.96
C GLU A 180 15.29 -10.54 0.13
N ARG A 181 13.94 -10.66 0.15
CA ARG A 181 13.15 -11.36 1.16
C ARG A 181 12.14 -12.36 0.55
N SER A 182 12.53 -12.98 -0.57
CA SER A 182 11.64 -13.85 -1.35
C SER A 182 11.09 -15.03 -0.55
N LYS A 183 11.91 -15.69 0.28
CA LYS A 183 11.49 -16.86 1.08
C LYS A 183 10.46 -16.48 2.13
N GLU A 184 10.69 -15.40 2.84
CA GLU A 184 9.78 -14.91 3.87
C GLU A 184 8.42 -14.51 3.28
N ILE A 185 8.41 -13.91 2.07
CA ILE A 185 7.17 -13.62 1.36
C ILE A 185 6.41 -14.90 1.02
N VAL A 186 7.09 -15.93 0.53
CA VAL A 186 6.46 -17.23 0.20
C VAL A 186 5.93 -17.93 1.46
N ILE A 187 6.65 -17.84 2.59
CA ILE A 187 6.18 -18.38 3.86
C ILE A 187 4.93 -17.62 4.34
N GLY A 188 4.94 -16.27 4.28
CA GLY A 188 3.77 -15.46 4.60
C GLY A 188 2.56 -15.81 3.71
N ALA A 189 2.80 -16.08 2.42
CA ALA A 189 1.75 -16.56 1.51
C ALA A 189 1.18 -17.92 1.94
N ALA A 190 2.04 -18.86 2.36
CA ALA A 190 1.62 -20.17 2.86
C ALA A 190 0.80 -20.04 4.15
N ILE A 191 1.19 -19.18 5.07
CA ILE A 191 0.45 -18.87 6.30
C ILE A 191 -0.94 -18.33 5.97
N MET A 192 -1.04 -17.33 5.09
CA MET A 192 -2.33 -16.77 4.69
C MET A 192 -3.20 -17.79 3.95
N LYS A 193 -2.61 -18.59 3.06
CA LYS A 193 -3.27 -19.69 2.37
C LYS A 193 -3.85 -20.71 3.36
N GLN A 194 -3.10 -21.06 4.42
CA GLN A 194 -3.56 -21.96 5.48
C GLN A 194 -4.83 -21.43 6.14
N VAL A 195 -4.83 -20.17 6.55
CA VAL A 195 -5.99 -19.50 7.19
C VAL A 195 -7.21 -19.46 6.25
N LEU A 196 -6.98 -19.27 4.95
CA LEU A 196 -8.04 -19.25 3.92
C LEU A 196 -8.54 -20.64 3.50
N GLY A 197 -8.16 -21.70 4.22
CA GLY A 197 -8.62 -23.07 3.98
C GLY A 197 -7.88 -23.80 2.86
N GLY A 198 -6.64 -23.42 2.57
CA GLY A 198 -5.74 -24.12 1.64
C GLY A 198 -5.99 -23.82 0.16
N CYS A 199 -6.65 -22.71 -0.20
CA CYS A 199 -6.85 -22.32 -1.59
C CYS A 199 -5.50 -22.09 -2.31
N PRO A 200 -5.42 -22.22 -3.65
CA PRO A 200 -4.22 -21.85 -4.40
C PRO A 200 -3.80 -20.41 -4.14
N ALA A 201 -2.47 -20.14 -4.20
CA ALA A 201 -1.92 -18.80 -4.10
C ALA A 201 -1.12 -18.44 -5.35
N VAL A 202 -1.37 -17.26 -5.91
CA VAL A 202 -0.70 -16.76 -7.12
C VAL A 202 -0.01 -15.44 -6.82
N ILE A 203 1.30 -15.36 -7.07
CA ILE A 203 2.11 -14.15 -6.92
C ILE A 203 2.21 -13.49 -8.30
N GLY A 204 1.47 -12.41 -8.52
CA GLY A 204 1.46 -11.67 -9.79
C GLY A 204 2.55 -10.62 -9.83
N ILE A 205 3.48 -10.73 -10.81
CA ILE A 205 4.62 -9.82 -10.95
C ILE A 205 4.68 -9.34 -12.41
N GLU A 206 4.87 -8.04 -12.64
CA GLU A 206 5.01 -7.51 -13.99
C GLU A 206 6.34 -7.92 -14.64
N GLU A 207 6.32 -8.14 -15.96
CA GLU A 207 7.45 -8.59 -16.80
C GLU A 207 8.70 -7.70 -16.74
N ASN A 208 8.56 -6.45 -16.35
CA ASN A 208 9.66 -5.51 -16.17
C ASN A 208 10.48 -5.74 -14.88
N LYS A 209 10.20 -6.81 -14.13
CA LYS A 209 10.89 -7.21 -12.90
C LYS A 209 11.47 -8.64 -13.00
N PRO A 210 12.37 -8.91 -13.98
CA PRO A 210 12.86 -10.27 -14.23
C PRO A 210 13.60 -10.88 -13.03
N GLU A 211 14.35 -10.10 -12.28
CA GLU A 211 15.07 -10.56 -11.09
C GLU A 211 14.11 -10.96 -9.96
N ALA A 212 13.06 -10.16 -9.72
CA ALA A 212 12.04 -10.50 -8.73
C ALA A 212 11.27 -11.77 -9.14
N ILE A 213 10.92 -11.93 -10.43
CA ILE A 213 10.29 -13.15 -10.95
C ILE A 213 11.19 -14.37 -10.71
N ALA A 214 12.49 -14.25 -10.99
CA ALA A 214 13.45 -15.32 -10.79
C ALA A 214 13.60 -15.67 -9.30
N ALA A 215 13.81 -14.68 -8.43
CA ALA A 215 13.96 -14.87 -6.99
C ALA A 215 12.74 -15.52 -6.36
N MET A 216 11.53 -15.00 -6.66
CA MET A 216 10.29 -15.54 -6.14
C MET A 216 10.01 -16.96 -6.64
N SER A 217 10.29 -17.25 -7.94
CA SER A 217 10.12 -18.59 -8.50
C SER A 217 11.08 -19.60 -7.87
N ALA A 218 12.34 -19.20 -7.62
CA ALA A 218 13.31 -20.03 -6.95
C ALA A 218 12.91 -20.33 -5.49
N ALA A 219 12.45 -19.31 -4.75
CA ALA A 219 11.96 -19.47 -3.37
C ALA A 219 10.76 -20.42 -3.29
N VAL A 220 9.78 -20.28 -4.21
CA VAL A 220 8.64 -21.20 -4.29
C VAL A 220 9.12 -22.64 -4.55
N ALA A 221 9.99 -22.86 -5.54
CA ALA A 221 10.47 -24.17 -5.89
C ALA A 221 11.30 -24.85 -4.76
N GLU A 222 12.08 -24.05 -4.03
CA GLU A 222 12.89 -24.54 -2.89
C GLU A 222 11.98 -24.95 -1.72
N LEU A 223 11.05 -24.08 -1.30
CA LEU A 223 10.17 -24.35 -0.17
C LEU A 223 9.19 -25.50 -0.43
N GLN A 224 8.68 -25.62 -1.67
CA GLN A 224 7.84 -26.77 -2.04
C GLN A 224 8.56 -28.12 -1.97
N LYS A 225 9.90 -28.13 -2.13
CA LYS A 225 10.72 -29.36 -2.02
C LYS A 225 11.09 -29.66 -0.57
N SER A 226 11.34 -28.66 0.24
CA SER A 226 11.93 -28.80 1.58
C SER A 226 10.91 -28.90 2.72
N ALA A 227 9.68 -28.43 2.51
CA ALA A 227 8.68 -28.36 3.58
C ALA A 227 7.23 -28.54 3.05
N LYS A 228 6.30 -28.88 3.97
CA LYS A 228 4.87 -29.03 3.67
C LYS A 228 4.12 -27.69 3.81
N GLY A 229 2.99 -27.57 3.12
CA GLY A 229 2.11 -26.40 3.21
C GLY A 229 2.31 -25.38 2.09
N TYR A 230 3.32 -25.56 1.26
CA TYR A 230 3.66 -24.65 0.15
C TYR A 230 3.06 -25.07 -1.20
N GLU A 231 2.40 -26.20 -1.27
CA GLU A 231 1.78 -26.74 -2.50
C GLU A 231 0.72 -25.74 -3.01
N GLY A 232 0.63 -25.59 -4.34
CA GLY A 232 -0.33 -24.69 -4.98
C GLY A 232 0.02 -23.19 -4.90
N ILE A 233 1.24 -22.85 -4.45
CA ILE A 233 1.80 -21.48 -4.60
C ILE A 233 2.53 -21.40 -5.94
N SER A 234 2.29 -20.35 -6.71
CA SER A 234 2.93 -20.16 -8.02
C SER A 234 3.20 -18.68 -8.29
N VAL A 235 4.16 -18.42 -9.18
CA VAL A 235 4.46 -17.08 -9.70
C VAL A 235 3.86 -16.94 -11.09
N MET A 236 3.17 -15.83 -11.35
CA MET A 236 2.59 -15.50 -12.63
C MET A 236 3.17 -14.20 -13.17
N THR A 237 3.81 -14.27 -14.33
CA THR A 237 4.28 -13.08 -15.04
C THR A 237 3.11 -12.37 -15.72
N LEU A 238 2.96 -11.08 -15.43
CA LEU A 238 1.91 -10.20 -15.96
C LEU A 238 2.51 -9.22 -16.96
N LYS A 239 1.70 -8.77 -17.93
CA LYS A 239 2.11 -7.68 -18.83
C LYS A 239 2.29 -6.39 -18.04
N LYS A 240 3.29 -5.60 -18.42
CA LYS A 240 3.42 -4.22 -17.98
C LYS A 240 2.28 -3.39 -18.54
N LYS A 241 1.34 -3.00 -17.68
CA LYS A 241 0.18 -2.18 -18.03
C LYS A 241 -0.35 -1.50 -16.77
N TYR A 242 -0.53 -0.20 -16.78
CA TYR A 242 -1.06 0.52 -15.61
C TYR A 242 -2.60 0.64 -15.68
N PRO A 243 -3.34 0.36 -14.59
CA PRO A 243 -2.92 -0.04 -13.26
C PRO A 243 -3.01 -1.57 -13.01
N GLN A 244 -2.05 -2.36 -13.46
CA GLN A 244 -2.01 -3.82 -13.29
C GLN A 244 -2.11 -4.26 -11.81
N GLY A 245 -1.56 -3.43 -10.89
CA GLY A 245 -1.63 -3.64 -9.46
C GLY A 245 -2.96 -3.20 -8.81
N GLY A 246 -3.90 -2.63 -9.56
CA GLY A 246 -5.25 -2.38 -9.06
C GLY A 246 -5.93 -3.69 -8.65
N GLU A 247 -6.58 -3.73 -7.48
CA GLU A 247 -7.12 -4.99 -6.93
C GLU A 247 -8.07 -5.69 -7.90
N LYS A 248 -9.04 -4.96 -8.48
CA LYS A 248 -10.00 -5.52 -9.45
C LYS A 248 -9.33 -5.92 -10.78
N GLN A 249 -8.35 -5.13 -11.25
CA GLN A 249 -7.56 -5.39 -12.45
C GLN A 249 -6.69 -6.64 -12.28
N LEU A 250 -6.07 -6.80 -11.11
CA LEU A 250 -5.26 -7.97 -10.82
C LEU A 250 -6.09 -9.26 -10.73
N ILE A 251 -7.30 -9.19 -10.15
CA ILE A 251 -8.25 -10.32 -10.14
C ILE A 251 -8.63 -10.71 -11.55
N ASP A 252 -8.97 -9.74 -12.43
CA ASP A 252 -9.28 -10.01 -13.84
C ASP A 252 -8.09 -10.68 -14.56
N ALA A 253 -6.88 -10.14 -14.38
CA ALA A 253 -5.68 -10.69 -15.00
C ALA A 253 -5.36 -12.13 -14.54
N VAL A 254 -5.50 -12.44 -13.25
CA VAL A 254 -5.11 -13.73 -12.68
C VAL A 254 -6.22 -14.77 -12.86
N MET A 255 -7.47 -14.43 -12.51
CA MET A 255 -8.60 -15.35 -12.43
C MET A 255 -9.53 -15.28 -13.66
N GLY A 256 -9.45 -14.21 -14.48
CA GLY A 256 -10.41 -13.95 -15.55
C GLY A 256 -11.82 -13.63 -15.04
N ARG A 257 -11.93 -13.10 -13.81
CA ARG A 257 -13.20 -12.75 -13.17
C ARG A 257 -13.26 -11.26 -12.91
N GLN A 258 -14.42 -10.67 -13.13
CA GLN A 258 -14.65 -9.24 -12.87
C GLN A 258 -15.48 -9.05 -11.59
N VAL A 259 -14.99 -8.20 -10.69
CA VAL A 259 -15.72 -7.79 -9.49
C VAL A 259 -16.77 -6.75 -9.87
N LYS A 260 -18.04 -7.02 -9.57
CA LYS A 260 -19.16 -6.13 -9.87
C LYS A 260 -19.00 -4.74 -9.22
N SER A 261 -19.79 -3.78 -9.70
CA SER A 261 -19.95 -2.48 -9.04
C SER A 261 -20.27 -2.66 -7.55
N MET A 262 -19.60 -1.89 -6.67
CA MET A 262 -19.72 -1.97 -5.21
C MET A 262 -19.44 -3.38 -4.61
N GLY A 263 -19.09 -4.37 -5.42
CA GLY A 263 -18.74 -5.73 -4.97
C GLY A 263 -17.34 -5.80 -4.34
N LEU A 264 -17.14 -6.82 -3.52
CA LEU A 264 -15.86 -7.13 -2.87
C LEU A 264 -15.12 -8.24 -3.62
N PRO A 265 -13.78 -8.30 -3.56
CA PRO A 265 -12.97 -9.38 -4.13
C PRO A 265 -13.46 -10.78 -3.76
N ILE A 266 -13.90 -10.98 -2.53
CA ILE A 266 -14.40 -12.27 -2.03
C ILE A 266 -15.69 -12.72 -2.73
N ASP A 267 -16.45 -11.81 -3.35
CA ASP A 267 -17.66 -12.16 -4.12
C ASP A 267 -17.35 -12.97 -5.38
N VAL A 268 -16.12 -12.86 -5.84
CA VAL A 268 -15.58 -13.66 -6.95
C VAL A 268 -14.55 -14.69 -6.48
N GLY A 269 -14.51 -14.98 -5.19
CA GLY A 269 -13.60 -15.96 -4.58
C GLY A 269 -12.15 -15.50 -4.45
N ALA A 270 -11.85 -14.22 -4.60
CA ALA A 270 -10.51 -13.68 -4.51
C ALA A 270 -10.22 -13.06 -3.15
N VAL A 271 -9.01 -13.28 -2.63
CA VAL A 271 -8.40 -12.47 -1.56
C VAL A 271 -7.09 -11.93 -2.09
N VAL A 272 -6.94 -10.61 -2.09
CA VAL A 272 -5.73 -9.96 -2.63
C VAL A 272 -4.93 -9.34 -1.49
N GLN A 273 -3.63 -9.64 -1.42
CA GLN A 273 -2.69 -9.03 -0.46
C GLN A 273 -1.44 -8.55 -1.22
N ASN A 274 -0.77 -7.53 -0.71
CA ASN A 274 0.49 -7.06 -1.27
C ASN A 274 1.66 -7.96 -0.80
N VAL A 275 2.78 -8.01 -1.55
CA VAL A 275 3.97 -8.81 -1.20
C VAL A 275 4.62 -8.35 0.11
N ALA A 276 4.67 -7.03 0.39
CA ALA A 276 5.17 -6.53 1.68
C ALA A 276 4.23 -6.90 2.84
N THR A 277 2.91 -6.98 2.61
CA THR A 277 1.97 -7.51 3.62
C THR A 277 2.24 -8.99 3.91
N SER A 278 2.59 -9.76 2.89
CA SER A 278 2.97 -11.17 3.08
C SER A 278 4.22 -11.31 3.95
N LEU A 279 5.23 -10.46 3.73
CA LEU A 279 6.42 -10.37 4.59
C LEU A 279 6.03 -10.01 6.03
N ALA A 280 5.17 -9.00 6.22
CA ALA A 280 4.72 -8.59 7.55
C ALA A 280 3.91 -9.70 8.25
N VAL A 281 3.15 -10.52 7.52
CA VAL A 281 2.48 -11.71 8.07
C VAL A 281 3.49 -12.75 8.54
N TYR A 282 4.54 -13.01 7.75
CA TYR A 282 5.65 -13.88 8.18
C TYR A 282 6.27 -13.36 9.49
N GLU A 283 6.66 -12.10 9.53
CA GLU A 283 7.28 -11.47 10.69
C GLU A 283 6.36 -11.53 11.93
N ALA A 284 5.08 -11.25 11.78
CA ALA A 284 4.10 -11.32 12.86
C ALA A 284 3.88 -12.74 13.41
N VAL A 285 3.74 -13.73 12.54
CA VAL A 285 3.38 -15.09 12.95
C VAL A 285 4.58 -15.89 13.42
N GLN A 286 5.70 -15.80 12.69
CA GLN A 286 6.90 -16.61 12.96
C GLN A 286 7.87 -15.94 13.94
N LYS A 287 7.91 -14.62 13.95
CA LYS A 287 8.85 -13.83 14.76
C LYS A 287 8.19 -13.07 15.90
N ASN A 288 6.86 -13.13 16.00
CA ASN A 288 6.07 -12.30 16.91
C ASN A 288 6.44 -10.80 16.80
N MET A 289 6.88 -10.37 15.62
CA MET A 289 7.35 -9.01 15.34
C MET A 289 6.19 -8.16 14.83
N PRO A 290 5.83 -7.09 15.54
CA PRO A 290 4.77 -6.19 15.09
C PRO A 290 5.18 -5.37 13.88
N LEU A 291 4.19 -4.90 13.12
CA LEU A 291 4.41 -4.05 11.96
C LEU A 291 4.84 -2.64 12.38
N ILE A 292 6.14 -2.49 12.61
CA ILE A 292 6.81 -1.24 13.05
C ILE A 292 7.83 -0.73 12.04
N THR A 293 8.07 -1.47 10.96
CA THR A 293 8.98 -1.09 9.88
C THR A 293 8.31 -1.32 8.53
N ASN A 294 8.72 -0.57 7.51
CA ASN A 294 8.38 -0.83 6.11
C ASN A 294 9.53 -0.35 5.21
N VAL A 295 9.42 -0.56 3.91
CA VAL A 295 10.38 -0.08 2.92
C VAL A 295 9.74 1.02 2.08
N LEU A 296 10.46 2.13 1.89
CA LEU A 296 10.05 3.21 1.00
C LEU A 296 11.14 3.50 -0.04
N THR A 297 10.73 3.94 -1.22
CA THR A 297 11.62 4.38 -2.29
C THR A 297 11.84 5.90 -2.19
N VAL A 298 13.09 6.34 -2.15
CA VAL A 298 13.47 7.75 -2.35
C VAL A 298 14.03 7.89 -3.76
N THR A 299 13.35 8.66 -4.61
CA THR A 299 13.63 8.67 -6.06
C THR A 299 13.15 9.95 -6.74
N GLY A 300 13.49 10.11 -8.00
CA GLY A 300 13.04 11.21 -8.86
C GLY A 300 14.13 11.63 -9.85
N ASP A 301 13.74 12.25 -10.97
CA ASP A 301 14.69 12.65 -12.02
C ASP A 301 15.62 13.80 -11.59
N CYS A 302 15.26 14.55 -10.55
CA CYS A 302 16.13 15.57 -9.96
C CYS A 302 17.12 15.02 -8.92
N LEU A 303 17.11 13.70 -8.64
CA LEU A 303 18.10 13.06 -7.79
C LEU A 303 19.20 12.38 -8.63
N PRO A 304 20.49 12.58 -8.33
CA PRO A 304 21.56 11.81 -8.93
C PRO A 304 21.48 10.33 -8.51
N MET A 305 22.16 9.44 -9.24
CA MET A 305 22.04 7.99 -9.04
C MET A 305 22.47 7.52 -7.66
N ASP A 306 23.45 8.15 -7.05
CA ASP A 306 23.94 7.86 -5.70
C ASP A 306 23.00 8.31 -4.58
N ARG A 307 21.91 9.00 -4.93
CA ARG A 307 20.84 9.42 -4.03
C ARG A 307 19.51 8.73 -4.30
N GLN A 308 19.49 7.74 -5.20
CA GLN A 308 18.33 6.89 -5.45
C GLN A 308 18.39 5.70 -4.48
N HIS A 309 17.41 5.57 -3.58
CA HIS A 309 17.47 4.56 -2.51
C HIS A 309 16.16 3.83 -2.30
N ASN A 310 16.25 2.62 -1.72
CA ASN A 310 15.15 1.94 -1.06
C ASN A 310 15.50 1.81 0.42
N TYR A 311 14.79 2.50 1.28
CA TYR A 311 15.09 2.54 2.70
C TYR A 311 14.11 1.72 3.53
N LYS A 312 14.62 0.79 4.37
CA LYS A 312 13.86 0.25 5.50
C LYS A 312 13.83 1.30 6.61
N PHE A 313 12.65 1.75 6.97
CA PHE A 313 12.43 2.79 7.97
C PHE A 313 11.64 2.28 9.17
N ARG A 314 11.78 2.92 10.33
CA ARG A 314 10.89 2.77 11.49
C ARG A 314 9.70 3.72 11.34
N ILE A 315 8.49 3.23 11.67
CA ILE A 315 7.26 4.01 11.57
C ILE A 315 7.29 5.18 12.57
N GLY A 316 6.86 6.36 12.13
CA GLY A 316 6.86 7.58 12.94
C GLY A 316 8.07 8.49 12.74
N MET A 317 9.02 8.12 11.85
CA MET A 317 10.11 9.02 11.47
C MET A 317 9.57 10.26 10.74
N PRO A 318 10.03 11.49 11.05
CA PRO A 318 9.70 12.67 10.25
C PRO A 318 10.17 12.51 8.80
N LEU A 319 9.38 12.95 7.84
CA LEU A 319 9.78 12.90 6.43
C LEU A 319 10.96 13.85 6.15
N SER A 320 11.09 14.94 6.92
CA SER A 320 12.27 15.81 6.89
C SER A 320 13.56 15.05 7.21
N TYR A 321 13.51 14.17 8.21
CA TYR A 321 14.65 13.32 8.56
C TYR A 321 14.98 12.30 7.46
N VAL A 322 13.96 11.66 6.88
CA VAL A 322 14.16 10.76 5.73
C VAL A 322 14.80 11.49 4.56
N ALA A 323 14.32 12.71 4.25
CA ALA A 323 14.90 13.54 3.20
C ALA A 323 16.33 13.96 3.51
N GLU A 324 16.62 14.35 4.78
CA GLU A 324 17.97 14.73 5.22
C GLU A 324 18.99 13.58 5.04
N VAL A 325 18.66 12.37 5.52
CA VAL A 325 19.52 11.17 5.37
C VAL A 325 19.74 10.84 3.89
N ALA A 326 18.73 11.05 3.04
CA ALA A 326 18.85 10.89 1.59
C ALA A 326 19.59 12.04 0.90
N GLY A 327 20.27 12.93 1.64
CA GLY A 327 21.08 14.03 1.12
C GLY A 327 20.32 15.35 0.92
N GLY A 328 19.15 15.53 1.54
CA GLY A 328 18.34 16.74 1.49
C GLY A 328 17.37 16.81 0.31
N VAL A 329 16.54 17.83 0.26
CA VAL A 329 15.66 18.11 -0.87
C VAL A 329 16.47 18.77 -1.99
N PRO A 330 16.44 18.26 -3.22
CA PRO A 330 17.10 18.90 -4.37
C PRO A 330 16.52 20.30 -4.64
N GLU A 331 17.37 21.25 -5.05
CA GLU A 331 16.92 22.60 -5.40
C GLU A 331 15.95 22.60 -6.59
N GLU A 332 16.13 21.65 -7.53
CA GLU A 332 15.29 21.47 -8.72
C GLU A 332 13.94 20.81 -8.41
N ALA A 333 13.73 20.33 -7.19
CA ALA A 333 12.48 19.68 -6.81
C ALA A 333 11.35 20.71 -6.66
N ALA A 334 10.48 20.78 -7.65
CA ALA A 334 9.30 21.64 -7.62
C ALA A 334 8.11 21.01 -6.88
N LYS A 335 8.11 19.68 -6.72
CA LYS A 335 7.06 18.95 -6.00
C LYS A 335 7.62 17.68 -5.37
N ILE A 336 7.18 17.40 -4.14
CA ILE A 336 7.44 16.13 -3.46
C ILE A 336 6.12 15.37 -3.37
N VAL A 337 6.15 14.08 -3.73
CA VAL A 337 4.97 13.22 -3.71
C VAL A 337 5.23 12.03 -2.78
N SER A 338 4.30 11.73 -1.90
CA SER A 338 4.25 10.47 -1.16
C SER A 338 3.44 9.47 -1.97
N GLY A 339 4.07 8.38 -2.39
CA GLY A 339 3.53 7.43 -3.36
C GLY A 339 4.01 7.70 -4.78
N GLY A 340 3.46 6.97 -5.77
CA GLY A 340 3.81 7.16 -7.18
C GLY A 340 3.18 8.40 -7.80
N PRO A 341 3.58 8.75 -9.02
CA PRO A 341 3.11 9.96 -9.69
C PRO A 341 1.64 9.90 -10.11
N MET A 342 1.05 8.68 -10.19
CA MET A 342 -0.31 8.48 -10.67
C MET A 342 -1.35 8.56 -9.55
N MET A 343 -1.12 7.89 -8.41
CA MET A 343 -2.05 7.82 -7.28
C MET A 343 -1.53 8.48 -6.00
N GLY A 344 -0.26 8.86 -5.96
CA GLY A 344 0.38 9.50 -4.82
C GLY A 344 -0.21 10.87 -4.50
N LYS A 345 0.14 11.40 -3.33
CA LYS A 345 -0.32 12.70 -2.84
C LYS A 345 0.87 13.66 -2.72
N ALA A 346 0.71 14.87 -3.25
CA ALA A 346 1.68 15.92 -3.02
C ALA A 346 1.77 16.23 -1.52
N ILE A 347 2.99 16.35 -1.02
CA ILE A 347 3.28 16.65 0.38
C ILE A 347 3.28 18.16 0.56
N ALA A 348 2.47 18.67 1.50
CA ALA A 348 2.39 20.08 1.80
C ALA A 348 3.58 20.57 2.66
N ASN A 349 4.09 19.69 3.52
CA ASN A 349 5.26 19.93 4.35
C ASN A 349 5.94 18.60 4.74
N LEU A 350 7.21 18.66 5.08
CA LEU A 350 8.00 17.49 5.50
C LEU A 350 7.91 17.19 7.02
N ASP A 351 7.10 17.94 7.77
CA ASP A 351 6.90 17.68 9.20
C ASP A 351 5.99 16.47 9.45
N ALA A 352 5.23 16.06 8.42
CA ALA A 352 4.48 14.80 8.46
C ALA A 352 5.43 13.62 8.67
N THR A 353 4.90 12.50 9.16
CA THR A 353 5.69 11.34 9.54
C THR A 353 5.41 10.13 8.66
N THR A 354 6.36 9.21 8.62
CA THR A 354 6.15 7.90 8.02
C THR A 354 5.07 7.12 8.77
N VAL A 355 4.23 6.44 8.02
CA VAL A 355 3.18 5.54 8.52
C VAL A 355 3.34 4.15 7.91
N LYS A 356 2.57 3.17 8.37
CA LYS A 356 2.60 1.79 7.84
C LYS A 356 2.53 1.73 6.30
N GLY A 357 1.70 2.57 5.69
CA GLY A 357 1.49 2.63 4.24
C GLY A 357 2.43 3.57 3.46
N SER A 358 3.45 4.14 4.08
CA SER A 358 4.42 4.99 3.36
C SER A 358 5.22 4.16 2.37
N SER A 359 5.20 4.55 1.08
CA SER A 359 5.81 3.78 -0.01
C SER A 359 6.93 4.53 -0.74
N SER A 360 6.91 5.87 -0.74
CA SER A 360 7.98 6.64 -1.37
C SER A 360 8.02 8.10 -0.94
N LEU A 361 9.19 8.73 -1.21
CA LEU A 361 9.38 10.15 -1.42
C LEU A 361 9.85 10.34 -2.86
N LEU A 362 8.98 10.87 -3.72
CA LEU A 362 9.26 11.13 -5.13
C LEU A 362 9.46 12.62 -5.35
N TYR A 363 10.64 13.00 -5.85
CA TYR A 363 11.00 14.39 -6.17
C TYR A 363 10.82 14.64 -7.65
N LEU A 364 9.92 15.56 -8.00
CA LEU A 364 9.59 15.91 -9.37
C LEU A 364 10.10 17.30 -9.73
N THR A 365 10.67 17.44 -10.93
CA THR A 365 11.11 18.73 -11.47
C THR A 365 9.94 19.63 -11.84
N ALA A 366 10.20 20.92 -12.07
CA ALA A 366 9.20 21.87 -12.51
C ALA A 366 8.52 21.42 -13.82
N GLU A 367 9.30 20.90 -14.78
CA GLU A 367 8.78 20.42 -16.07
C GLU A 367 7.76 19.27 -15.90
N GLN A 368 8.05 18.34 -14.99
CA GLN A 368 7.17 17.19 -14.71
C GLN A 368 5.89 17.58 -13.96
N THR A 369 5.85 18.75 -13.34
CA THR A 369 4.72 19.21 -12.53
C THR A 369 3.81 20.20 -13.23
N VAL A 370 4.25 20.78 -14.35
CA VAL A 370 3.46 21.71 -15.14
C VAL A 370 2.33 20.95 -15.83
N ARG A 371 1.12 21.34 -15.53
CA ARG A 371 -0.05 20.92 -16.31
C ARG A 371 -0.29 21.89 -17.46
N GLY A 372 -0.57 21.36 -18.63
CA GLY A 372 -0.97 22.19 -19.77
C GLY A 372 -2.25 22.97 -19.46
N VAL A 373 -2.48 24.05 -20.20
CA VAL A 373 -3.69 24.87 -20.08
C VAL A 373 -4.90 24.03 -20.48
N GLU A 374 -5.92 24.04 -19.63
CA GLU A 374 -7.20 23.37 -19.92
C GLU A 374 -7.87 24.00 -21.14
N SER A 375 -8.32 23.17 -22.06
CA SER A 375 -9.14 23.57 -23.21
C SER A 375 -10.46 22.82 -23.24
N ALA A 376 -11.36 23.23 -24.14
CA ALA A 376 -12.67 22.60 -24.29
C ALA A 376 -12.51 21.12 -24.68
N CYS A 377 -13.41 20.27 -24.17
CA CYS A 377 -13.43 18.85 -24.51
C CYS A 377 -13.67 18.65 -26.01
N ILE A 378 -12.72 18.01 -26.70
CA ILE A 378 -12.81 17.71 -28.13
C ILE A 378 -13.58 16.41 -28.44
N ARG A 379 -14.15 15.76 -27.45
CA ARG A 379 -14.95 14.51 -27.54
C ARG A 379 -14.21 13.33 -28.19
N CYS A 380 -12.90 13.20 -27.97
CA CYS A 380 -12.07 12.15 -28.56
C CYS A 380 -12.25 10.74 -27.95
N GLY A 381 -12.92 10.60 -26.79
CA GLY A 381 -13.16 9.31 -26.12
C GLY A 381 -11.97 8.69 -25.37
N LYS A 382 -10.74 9.21 -25.51
CA LYS A 382 -9.52 8.60 -24.91
C LYS A 382 -9.60 8.37 -23.40
N CYS A 383 -10.29 9.24 -22.66
CA CYS A 383 -10.47 9.06 -21.22
C CYS A 383 -11.37 7.87 -20.86
N ALA A 384 -12.39 7.57 -21.68
CA ALA A 384 -13.25 6.39 -21.50
C ALA A 384 -12.51 5.12 -21.93
N GLU A 385 -11.80 5.15 -23.05
CA GLU A 385 -10.96 4.05 -23.52
C GLU A 385 -9.88 3.67 -22.49
N ALA A 386 -9.26 4.65 -21.83
CA ALA A 386 -8.23 4.43 -20.82
C ALA A 386 -8.78 4.00 -19.45
N CYS A 387 -10.09 4.14 -19.18
CA CYS A 387 -10.66 3.85 -17.88
C CYS A 387 -10.66 2.34 -17.58
N PRO A 388 -9.90 1.86 -16.56
CA PRO A 388 -9.84 0.42 -16.24
C PRO A 388 -11.09 -0.10 -15.51
N MET A 389 -12.04 0.81 -15.22
CA MET A 389 -13.33 0.49 -14.61
C MET A 389 -14.49 0.59 -15.60
N GLY A 390 -14.21 0.93 -16.90
CA GLY A 390 -15.25 1.09 -17.92
C GLY A 390 -16.17 2.28 -17.70
N LEU A 391 -15.73 3.27 -16.90
CA LEU A 391 -16.50 4.50 -16.67
C LEU A 391 -16.34 5.48 -17.84
N GLU A 392 -17.19 6.51 -17.87
CA GLU A 392 -17.13 7.62 -18.82
C GLU A 392 -16.62 8.92 -18.15
N PRO A 393 -15.30 9.09 -17.95
CA PRO A 393 -14.76 10.22 -17.18
C PRO A 393 -15.15 11.60 -17.73
N PHE A 394 -15.34 11.76 -19.03
CA PHE A 394 -15.81 13.01 -19.63
C PHE A 394 -17.24 13.36 -19.20
N LEU A 395 -18.11 12.35 -19.05
CA LEU A 395 -19.48 12.50 -18.59
C LEU A 395 -19.53 12.78 -17.10
N LEU A 396 -18.78 11.99 -16.29
CA LEU A 396 -18.65 12.24 -14.84
C LEU A 396 -18.12 13.66 -14.56
N ASN A 397 -17.12 14.14 -15.34
CA ASN A 397 -16.65 15.52 -15.21
C ASN A 397 -17.73 16.55 -15.54
N LYS A 398 -18.55 16.31 -16.57
CA LYS A 398 -19.66 17.19 -16.91
C LYS A 398 -20.68 17.27 -15.77
N TYR A 399 -21.08 16.13 -15.23
CA TYR A 399 -22.03 16.07 -14.10
C TYR A 399 -21.47 16.73 -12.85
N ALA A 400 -20.21 16.44 -12.51
CA ALA A 400 -19.53 17.02 -11.35
C ALA A 400 -19.45 18.55 -11.42
N ARG A 401 -19.09 19.12 -12.58
CA ARG A 401 -19.03 20.58 -12.78
C ARG A 401 -20.41 21.26 -12.67
N ASN A 402 -21.49 20.53 -12.88
CA ASN A 402 -22.85 21.02 -12.77
C ASN A 402 -23.57 20.58 -11.47
N ASN A 403 -22.84 20.00 -10.51
CA ASN A 403 -23.36 19.51 -9.22
C ASN A 403 -24.53 18.51 -9.36
N MET A 404 -24.54 17.71 -10.43
CA MET A 404 -25.58 16.72 -10.74
C MET A 404 -25.24 15.40 -10.00
N MET A 405 -25.55 15.34 -8.69
CA MET A 405 -25.10 14.25 -7.81
C MET A 405 -25.86 12.94 -8.07
N ASP A 406 -27.11 12.98 -8.42
CA ASP A 406 -27.89 11.78 -8.73
C ASP A 406 -27.39 11.13 -10.03
N GLU A 407 -27.10 11.91 -11.06
CA GLU A 407 -26.51 11.43 -12.31
C GLU A 407 -25.10 10.87 -12.12
N LEU A 408 -24.32 11.44 -11.18
CA LEU A 408 -23.00 10.89 -10.82
C LEU A 408 -23.13 9.52 -10.16
N GLU A 409 -24.10 9.33 -9.26
CA GLU A 409 -24.39 8.04 -8.62
C GLU A 409 -24.89 7.02 -9.63
N GLU A 410 -25.84 7.38 -10.50
CA GLU A 410 -26.37 6.52 -11.58
C GLU A 410 -25.28 6.07 -12.55
N ASN A 411 -24.28 6.93 -12.82
CA ASN A 411 -23.12 6.62 -13.66
C ASN A 411 -21.93 6.05 -12.88
N ALA A 412 -22.19 5.50 -11.68
CA ALA A 412 -21.25 4.73 -10.88
C ALA A 412 -19.93 5.46 -10.55
N VAL A 413 -19.97 6.77 -10.26
CA VAL A 413 -18.77 7.54 -9.86
C VAL A 413 -18.04 6.90 -8.68
N GLN A 414 -18.80 6.21 -7.78
CA GLN A 414 -18.27 5.49 -6.63
C GLN A 414 -17.30 4.35 -7.01
N ASP A 415 -17.40 3.79 -8.22
CA ASP A 415 -16.49 2.75 -8.72
C ASP A 415 -15.15 3.28 -9.25
N CYS A 416 -14.99 4.61 -9.35
CA CYS A 416 -13.73 5.21 -9.73
C CYS A 416 -12.63 4.82 -8.72
N ILE A 417 -11.57 4.15 -9.19
CA ILE A 417 -10.41 3.76 -8.37
C ILE A 417 -9.34 4.86 -8.26
N GLU A 418 -9.62 6.04 -8.80
CA GLU A 418 -8.74 7.23 -8.73
C GLU A 418 -7.33 7.01 -9.31
N CYS A 419 -7.22 6.14 -10.30
CA CYS A 419 -5.92 5.73 -10.87
C CYS A 419 -5.24 6.79 -11.77
N GLY A 420 -5.96 7.85 -12.19
CA GLY A 420 -5.39 8.89 -13.04
C GLY A 420 -5.28 8.56 -14.53
N CYS A 421 -5.65 7.36 -15.00
CA CYS A 421 -5.58 7.00 -16.42
C CYS A 421 -6.29 7.98 -17.34
N CYS A 422 -7.48 8.45 -16.96
CA CYS A 422 -8.26 9.42 -17.73
C CYS A 422 -7.58 10.80 -17.83
N LEU A 423 -6.97 11.25 -16.74
CA LEU A 423 -6.21 12.51 -16.69
C LEU A 423 -4.98 12.43 -17.61
N TYR A 424 -4.20 11.34 -17.47
CA TYR A 424 -3.01 11.08 -18.29
C TYR A 424 -3.31 11.06 -19.80
N SER A 425 -4.48 10.54 -20.18
CA SER A 425 -4.86 10.36 -21.58
C SER A 425 -5.55 11.57 -22.19
N CYS A 426 -5.87 12.63 -21.42
CA CYS A 426 -6.65 13.76 -21.91
C CYS A 426 -5.81 14.78 -22.68
N PRO A 427 -5.98 14.92 -24.04
CA PRO A 427 -5.21 15.88 -24.82
C PRO A 427 -5.67 17.35 -24.60
N ALA A 428 -6.83 17.55 -23.97
CA ALA A 428 -7.36 18.87 -23.63
C ALA A 428 -6.96 19.35 -22.22
N ASN A 429 -6.09 18.62 -21.53
CA ASN A 429 -5.59 18.92 -20.20
C ASN A 429 -6.68 19.15 -19.14
N ILE A 430 -7.88 18.55 -19.33
CA ILE A 430 -8.97 18.66 -18.36
C ILE A 430 -8.58 17.93 -17.08
N PRO A 431 -8.69 18.55 -15.89
CA PRO A 431 -8.31 17.92 -14.61
C PRO A 431 -9.35 16.89 -14.15
N LEU A 432 -9.57 15.86 -14.99
CA LEU A 432 -10.62 14.85 -14.80
C LEU A 432 -10.55 14.17 -13.44
N LEU A 433 -9.36 13.72 -13.04
CA LEU A 433 -9.18 13.02 -11.77
C LEU A 433 -9.54 13.89 -10.56
N ASP A 434 -9.08 15.15 -10.55
CA ASP A 434 -9.28 16.05 -9.42
C ASP A 434 -10.77 16.31 -9.20
N ILE A 435 -11.50 16.58 -10.29
CA ILE A 435 -12.94 16.86 -10.27
C ILE A 435 -13.76 15.62 -9.89
N ILE A 436 -13.45 14.45 -10.51
CA ILE A 436 -14.15 13.20 -10.23
C ILE A 436 -13.92 12.74 -8.78
N ARG A 437 -12.69 12.90 -8.25
CA ARG A 437 -12.35 12.55 -6.87
C ARG A 437 -13.17 13.33 -5.84
N LEU A 438 -13.33 14.65 -6.05
CA LEU A 438 -14.16 15.49 -5.19
C LEU A 438 -15.62 15.06 -5.25
N ALA A 439 -16.18 14.95 -6.44
CA ALA A 439 -17.57 14.56 -6.67
C ALA A 439 -17.88 13.15 -6.10
N LYS A 440 -16.96 12.19 -6.26
CA LYS A 440 -17.08 10.86 -5.65
C LYS A 440 -17.21 10.96 -4.13
N GLY A 441 -16.38 11.80 -3.49
CA GLY A 441 -16.44 12.02 -2.04
C GLY A 441 -17.82 12.52 -1.59
N ASP A 442 -18.42 13.45 -2.34
CA ASP A 442 -19.74 14.00 -2.05
C ASP A 442 -20.86 12.95 -2.25
N VAL A 443 -20.84 12.21 -3.35
CA VAL A 443 -21.79 11.12 -3.62
C VAL A 443 -21.71 10.04 -2.54
N ILE A 444 -20.52 9.60 -2.14
CA ILE A 444 -20.35 8.59 -1.06
C ILE A 444 -20.94 9.13 0.27
N ARG A 445 -20.79 10.41 0.56
CA ARG A 445 -21.37 11.04 1.77
C ARG A 445 -22.90 11.01 1.72
N ILE A 446 -23.48 11.32 0.55
CA ILE A 446 -24.93 11.26 0.32
C ILE A 446 -25.46 9.83 0.50
N ILE A 447 -24.83 8.84 -0.13
CA ILE A 447 -25.22 7.42 -0.02
C ILE A 447 -25.20 6.98 1.46
N ARG A 448 -24.14 7.29 2.20
CA ARG A 448 -24.05 6.95 3.64
C ARG A 448 -25.12 7.60 4.48
N SER A 449 -25.49 8.85 4.20
CA SER A 449 -26.56 9.55 4.93
C SER A 449 -27.95 8.94 4.70
N ARG A 450 -28.19 8.34 3.52
CA ARG A 450 -29.44 7.61 3.22
C ARG A 450 -29.51 6.26 3.96
N GLY A 451 -28.36 5.58 4.15
CA GLY A 451 -28.29 4.28 4.85
C GLY A 451 -28.36 4.39 6.39
N GLN A 452 -28.31 5.60 6.96
CA GLN A 452 -28.43 5.86 8.40
C GLN A 452 -29.87 6.24 8.83
N LYS A 453 -30.80 6.35 7.90
CA LYS A 453 -32.24 6.54 8.13
C LYS A 453 -32.96 5.20 8.03
#